data_706b0344b70db8282362a7ed6284715f
#
_entry.id   706b0344b70db8282362a7ed6284715f
#
_cell.length_a   1.000
_cell.length_b   1.000
_cell.length_c   1.000
_cell.angle_alpha   90.00
_cell.angle_beta   90.00
_cell.angle_gamma   90.00
#
_symmetry.space_group_name_H-M   'P 1'
#
loop_
_entity.id
_entity.type
_entity.pdbx_description
1 polymer ?
#
loop_
_entity_poly.entity_id
_entity_poly.type
_entity_poly.pdbx_seq_one_letter_code
_entity_poly.pdbx_strand_id
1 'polypeptide(L)'
;MTGLEYPASYGNLVSRLLGSRVDKGETRTDWMRRPLSKRQIDYALSDVTHLKGLFEVVSDNLGKLKRMAWFEEEMDIWQNSLEKTENEPQWQRVAGISNLNRRALAIVRELWIARDKEAEKKNRAAKRILPDDLLVELAKRGTPEISRMKAIRGFDHRVSKNMVEPIAKAIDEANQLSDRDCPKRMPRGKTMNLGLLGQFLTTALAVVCKTESIAPNIVGTSQDVRTMAAWRLGMIELSSPPSL
;
A
#
# COMPACT_ATOMS: atom_id res chain seq x y z
N MET A 1 1.42 -12.94 -15.89
CA MET A 1 2.04 -13.15 -17.20
C MET A 1 2.12 -14.64 -17.61
N THR A 2 2.02 -15.58 -16.68
CA THR A 2 2.11 -17.03 -16.91
C THR A 2 0.77 -17.78 -16.77
N GLY A 3 -0.35 -17.07 -16.67
CA GLY A 3 -1.69 -17.65 -16.42
C GLY A 3 -1.91 -18.10 -14.98
N LEU A 4 -0.97 -17.86 -14.08
CA LEU A 4 -1.12 -18.11 -12.66
C LEU A 4 -1.99 -17.03 -12.02
N GLU A 5 -2.61 -17.38 -10.88
CA GLU A 5 -3.37 -16.42 -10.08
C GLU A 5 -2.46 -15.26 -9.61
N TYR A 6 -2.98 -14.02 -9.65
CA TYR A 6 -2.26 -12.83 -9.21
C TYR A 6 -3.16 -11.96 -8.32
N PRO A 7 -2.71 -11.58 -7.14
CA PRO A 7 -1.46 -12.01 -6.51
C PRO A 7 -1.54 -13.47 -6.00
N ALA A 8 -0.46 -14.23 -6.17
CA ALA A 8 -0.35 -15.58 -5.64
C ALA A 8 0.54 -15.60 -4.39
N SER A 9 0.13 -16.31 -3.34
CA SER A 9 0.99 -16.47 -2.17
C SER A 9 2.16 -17.43 -2.46
N TYR A 10 3.30 -17.19 -1.80
CA TYR A 10 4.47 -18.06 -1.90
C TYR A 10 4.13 -19.55 -1.69
N GLY A 11 3.41 -19.88 -0.62
CA GLY A 11 3.01 -21.25 -0.35
C GLY A 11 2.13 -21.88 -1.44
N ASN A 12 1.24 -21.09 -2.08
CA ASN A 12 0.45 -21.57 -3.22
C ASN A 12 1.32 -21.84 -4.45
N LEU A 13 2.29 -20.95 -4.74
CA LEU A 13 3.23 -21.16 -5.84
C LEU A 13 4.09 -22.40 -5.63
N VAL A 14 4.68 -22.57 -4.44
CA VAL A 14 5.48 -23.75 -4.09
C VAL A 14 4.65 -25.01 -4.24
N SER A 15 3.42 -25.02 -3.71
CA SER A 15 2.54 -26.19 -3.78
C SER A 15 2.15 -26.55 -5.22
N ARG A 16 1.80 -25.56 -6.04
CA ARG A 16 1.32 -25.78 -7.43
C ARG A 16 2.42 -26.07 -8.41
N LEU A 17 3.59 -25.41 -8.27
CA LEU A 17 4.67 -25.50 -9.25
C LEU A 17 5.73 -26.54 -8.88
N LEU A 18 5.97 -26.75 -7.57
CA LEU A 18 7.01 -27.65 -7.09
C LEU A 18 6.46 -28.88 -6.34
N GLY A 19 5.14 -28.97 -6.13
CA GLY A 19 4.52 -30.07 -5.38
C GLY A 19 4.90 -30.13 -3.90
N SER A 20 5.57 -29.10 -3.36
CA SER A 20 6.06 -29.05 -1.98
C SER A 20 5.11 -28.25 -1.09
N ARG A 21 5.21 -28.45 0.24
CA ARG A 21 4.44 -27.67 1.22
C ARG A 21 5.37 -26.76 2.02
N VAL A 22 4.93 -25.53 2.29
CA VAL A 22 5.61 -24.56 3.14
C VAL A 22 4.86 -24.45 4.47
N ASP A 23 5.58 -24.53 5.58
CA ASP A 23 5.00 -24.33 6.91
C ASP A 23 4.70 -22.83 7.14
N LYS A 24 3.59 -22.54 7.79
CA LYS A 24 3.13 -21.15 8.09
C LYS A 24 3.17 -20.82 9.60
N GLY A 25 3.82 -21.65 10.40
CA GLY A 25 3.68 -21.61 11.86
C GLY A 25 4.23 -20.38 12.56
N GLU A 26 5.28 -19.72 12.03
CA GLU A 26 6.03 -18.68 12.75
C GLU A 26 5.81 -17.25 12.25
N THR A 27 4.86 -17.02 11.37
CA THR A 27 4.60 -15.70 10.75
C THR A 27 4.32 -14.57 11.75
N ARG A 28 3.74 -14.89 12.93
CA ARG A 28 3.30 -13.91 13.95
C ARG A 28 4.13 -13.91 15.22
N THR A 29 5.23 -14.67 15.26
CA THR A 29 6.11 -14.73 16.42
C THR A 29 7.00 -13.49 16.53
N ASP A 30 7.59 -13.28 17.68
CA ASP A 30 8.51 -12.14 17.92
C ASP A 30 9.88 -12.42 17.29
N TRP A 31 10.10 -11.87 16.11
CA TRP A 31 11.35 -11.97 15.34
C TRP A 31 12.46 -11.05 15.87
N MET A 32 12.17 -10.16 16.83
CA MET A 32 13.18 -9.30 17.48
C MET A 32 13.91 -10.01 18.62
N ARG A 33 13.29 -11.05 19.18
CA ARG A 33 13.87 -11.82 20.28
C ARG A 33 15.15 -12.55 19.83
N ARG A 34 16.16 -12.54 20.70
CA ARG A 34 17.42 -13.27 20.49
C ARG A 34 17.69 -14.19 21.70
N PRO A 35 18.23 -15.42 21.47
CA PRO A 35 18.43 -16.06 20.15
C PRO A 35 17.10 -16.46 19.50
N LEU A 36 17.08 -16.60 18.18
CA LEU A 36 15.93 -17.18 17.46
C LEU A 36 15.74 -18.65 17.85
N SER A 37 14.50 -19.09 17.94
CA SER A 37 14.20 -20.51 18.16
C SER A 37 14.53 -21.33 16.91
N LYS A 38 14.76 -22.65 17.10
CA LYS A 38 14.98 -23.57 15.97
C LYS A 38 13.83 -23.50 14.97
N ARG A 39 12.58 -23.45 15.43
CA ARG A 39 11.39 -23.34 14.57
C ARG A 39 11.38 -22.05 13.75
N GLN A 40 11.81 -20.92 14.33
CA GLN A 40 11.95 -19.68 13.58
C GLN A 40 13.04 -19.76 12.51
N ILE A 41 14.16 -20.40 12.83
CA ILE A 41 15.25 -20.60 11.85
C ILE A 41 14.77 -21.53 10.72
N ASP A 42 14.15 -22.65 11.04
CA ASP A 42 13.61 -23.61 10.05
C ASP A 42 12.56 -22.93 9.15
N TYR A 43 11.69 -22.09 9.74
CA TYR A 43 10.72 -21.29 9.00
C TYR A 43 11.40 -20.31 8.04
N ALA A 44 12.38 -19.53 8.51
CA ALA A 44 13.11 -18.58 7.68
C ALA A 44 13.85 -19.29 6.52
N LEU A 45 14.43 -20.45 6.78
CA LEU A 45 15.05 -21.26 5.73
C LEU A 45 14.02 -21.75 4.70
N SER A 46 12.83 -22.16 5.16
CA SER A 46 11.78 -22.63 4.26
C SER A 46 11.27 -21.53 3.31
N ASP A 47 11.32 -20.26 3.75
CA ASP A 47 10.92 -19.10 2.92
C ASP A 47 11.88 -18.84 1.74
N VAL A 48 13.11 -19.36 1.78
CA VAL A 48 14.11 -19.17 0.71
C VAL A 48 14.45 -20.45 -0.06
N THR A 49 14.27 -21.61 0.53
CA THR A 49 14.70 -22.90 -0.04
C THR A 49 14.09 -23.17 -1.43
N HIS A 50 12.87 -22.76 -1.66
CA HIS A 50 12.16 -23.03 -2.92
C HIS A 50 12.26 -21.89 -3.95
N LEU A 51 12.90 -20.75 -3.62
CA LEU A 51 12.93 -19.59 -4.51
C LEU A 51 13.62 -19.90 -5.85
N LYS A 52 14.75 -20.63 -5.81
CA LYS A 52 15.47 -21.03 -7.04
C LYS A 52 14.59 -21.89 -7.95
N GLY A 53 13.97 -22.93 -7.42
CA GLY A 53 13.10 -23.80 -8.22
C GLY A 53 11.87 -23.07 -8.76
N LEU A 54 11.28 -22.17 -7.98
CA LEU A 54 10.20 -21.32 -8.46
C LEU A 54 10.65 -20.40 -9.60
N PHE A 55 11.81 -19.77 -9.45
CA PHE A 55 12.39 -18.90 -10.47
C PHE A 55 12.60 -19.66 -11.78
N GLU A 56 13.21 -20.84 -11.73
CA GLU A 56 13.46 -21.68 -12.90
C GLU A 56 12.16 -22.04 -13.63
N VAL A 57 11.15 -22.54 -12.92
CA VAL A 57 9.85 -22.91 -13.51
C VAL A 57 9.11 -21.72 -14.09
N VAL A 58 9.11 -20.57 -13.39
CA VAL A 58 8.42 -19.35 -13.87
C VAL A 58 9.15 -18.77 -15.08
N SER A 59 10.50 -18.74 -15.07
CA SER A 59 11.32 -18.26 -16.19
C SER A 59 11.12 -19.12 -17.44
N ASP A 60 11.11 -20.43 -17.30
CA ASP A 60 10.83 -21.37 -18.40
C ASP A 60 9.44 -21.12 -19.01
N ASN A 61 8.43 -20.92 -18.16
CA ASN A 61 7.07 -20.62 -18.63
C ASN A 61 6.98 -19.27 -19.36
N LEU A 62 7.68 -18.23 -18.86
CA LEU A 62 7.77 -16.94 -19.54
C LEU A 62 8.47 -17.06 -20.89
N GLY A 63 9.56 -17.84 -20.95
CA GLY A 63 10.28 -18.12 -22.20
C GLY A 63 9.41 -18.82 -23.24
N LYS A 64 8.67 -19.88 -22.84
CA LYS A 64 7.73 -20.60 -23.72
C LYS A 64 6.64 -19.69 -24.26
N LEU A 65 6.17 -18.73 -23.46
CA LEU A 65 5.17 -17.75 -23.85
C LEU A 65 5.75 -16.52 -24.58
N LYS A 66 7.07 -16.46 -24.75
CA LYS A 66 7.80 -15.30 -25.34
C LYS A 66 7.50 -13.97 -24.62
N ARG A 67 7.39 -13.99 -23.30
CA ARG A 67 6.99 -12.84 -22.46
C ARG A 67 8.08 -12.35 -21.51
N MET A 68 9.32 -12.78 -21.70
CA MET A 68 10.43 -12.38 -20.82
C MET A 68 10.64 -10.86 -20.87
N ALA A 69 10.63 -10.24 -22.06
CA ALA A 69 10.79 -8.80 -22.19
C ALA A 69 9.69 -8.00 -21.45
N TRP A 70 8.44 -8.47 -21.50
CA TRP A 70 7.35 -7.85 -20.72
C TRP A 70 7.57 -7.95 -19.21
N PHE A 71 8.11 -9.07 -18.76
CA PHE A 71 8.43 -9.26 -17.36
C PHE A 71 9.55 -8.33 -16.90
N GLU A 72 10.61 -8.18 -17.70
CA GLU A 72 11.74 -7.28 -17.40
C GLU A 72 11.26 -5.82 -17.32
N GLU A 73 10.49 -5.36 -18.30
CA GLU A 73 9.91 -4.01 -18.30
C GLU A 73 9.04 -3.76 -17.07
N GLU A 74 8.18 -4.71 -16.69
CA GLU A 74 7.33 -4.60 -15.50
C GLU A 74 8.16 -4.56 -14.21
N MET A 75 9.24 -5.33 -14.13
CA MET A 75 10.14 -5.31 -12.96
C MET A 75 10.88 -3.98 -12.86
N ASP A 76 11.32 -3.40 -13.96
CA ASP A 76 11.96 -2.09 -13.98
C ASP A 76 10.98 -0.98 -13.53
N ILE A 77 9.75 -1.01 -14.04
CA ILE A 77 8.69 -0.07 -13.62
C ILE A 77 8.43 -0.22 -12.10
N TRP A 78 8.31 -1.45 -11.62
CA TRP A 78 8.07 -1.73 -10.22
C TRP A 78 9.23 -1.26 -9.32
N GLN A 79 10.48 -1.55 -9.67
CA GLN A 79 11.67 -1.10 -8.95
C GLN A 79 11.74 0.43 -8.89
N ASN A 80 11.58 1.11 -10.03
CA ASN A 80 11.53 2.57 -10.09
C ASN A 80 10.41 3.17 -9.23
N SER A 81 9.27 2.50 -9.14
CA SER A 81 8.15 2.92 -8.30
C SER A 81 8.45 2.79 -6.82
N LEU A 82 9.19 1.75 -6.42
CA LEU A 82 9.64 1.57 -5.04
C LEU A 82 10.64 2.66 -4.62
N GLU A 83 11.64 2.94 -5.45
CA GLU A 83 12.63 3.99 -5.17
C GLU A 83 11.98 5.37 -5.02
N LYS A 84 11.04 5.72 -5.88
CA LYS A 84 10.24 6.95 -5.74
C LYS A 84 9.46 6.96 -4.44
N THR A 85 8.86 5.81 -4.09
CA THR A 85 8.04 5.66 -2.90
C THR A 85 8.84 5.81 -1.61
N GLU A 86 10.08 5.33 -1.56
CA GLU A 86 10.96 5.47 -0.39
C GLU A 86 11.40 6.92 -0.17
N ASN A 87 11.55 7.68 -1.24
CA ASN A 87 11.99 9.08 -1.20
C ASN A 87 10.85 10.10 -0.97
N GLU A 88 9.59 9.68 -1.08
CA GLU A 88 8.44 10.57 -0.87
C GLU A 88 7.84 10.45 0.54
N PRO A 89 7.40 11.57 1.14
CA PRO A 89 6.72 11.53 2.44
C PRO A 89 5.46 10.66 2.39
N GLN A 90 5.48 9.53 3.08
CA GLN A 90 4.42 8.50 3.05
C GLN A 90 3.11 8.90 3.75
N TRP A 91 3.01 10.10 4.34
CA TRP A 91 1.82 10.56 5.06
C TRP A 91 0.56 10.59 4.19
N GLN A 92 0.72 10.78 2.88
CA GLN A 92 -0.39 10.78 1.91
C GLN A 92 -1.07 9.40 1.77
N ARG A 93 -0.40 8.33 2.23
CA ARG A 93 -0.91 6.96 2.22
C ARG A 93 -1.67 6.57 3.49
N VAL A 94 -1.79 7.47 4.45
CA VAL A 94 -2.61 7.25 5.65
C VAL A 94 -4.06 7.03 5.23
N ALA A 95 -4.65 5.92 5.66
CA ALA A 95 -6.02 5.58 5.30
C ALA A 95 -7.02 6.60 5.88
N GLY A 96 -8.02 7.02 5.09
CA GLY A 96 -9.11 7.88 5.55
C GLY A 96 -8.89 9.39 5.43
N ILE A 97 -7.80 9.84 4.80
CA ILE A 97 -7.47 11.27 4.65
C ILE A 97 -8.13 11.97 3.46
N SER A 98 -8.70 11.21 2.52
CA SER A 98 -9.22 11.74 1.24
C SER A 98 -10.29 12.83 1.38
N ASN A 99 -11.03 12.83 2.50
CA ASN A 99 -12.09 13.80 2.76
C ASN A 99 -11.68 14.97 3.68
N LEU A 100 -10.43 15.01 4.12
CA LEU A 100 -9.93 16.03 5.02
C LEU A 100 -9.75 17.37 4.31
N ASN A 101 -9.93 18.46 5.05
CA ASN A 101 -9.58 19.80 4.58
C ASN A 101 -8.07 20.03 4.65
N ARG A 102 -7.57 21.13 4.07
CA ARG A 102 -6.14 21.44 3.98
C ARG A 102 -5.46 21.51 5.36
N ARG A 103 -6.12 22.10 6.36
CA ARG A 103 -5.60 22.21 7.73
C ARG A 103 -5.49 20.82 8.38
N ALA A 104 -6.50 19.99 8.27
CA ALA A 104 -6.46 18.63 8.78
C ALA A 104 -5.40 17.78 8.07
N LEU A 105 -5.15 17.99 6.77
CA LEU A 105 -4.05 17.34 6.05
C LEU A 105 -2.68 17.79 6.56
N ALA A 106 -2.52 19.06 6.92
CA ALA A 106 -1.30 19.56 7.57
C ALA A 106 -1.08 18.86 8.92
N ILE A 107 -2.13 18.72 9.73
CA ILE A 107 -2.06 18.00 11.00
C ILE A 107 -1.69 16.51 10.77
N VAL A 108 -2.28 15.85 9.76
CA VAL A 108 -1.90 14.47 9.39
C VAL A 108 -0.41 14.38 9.10
N ARG A 109 0.14 15.31 8.33
CA ARG A 109 1.57 15.35 7.97
C ARG A 109 2.45 15.48 9.21
N GLU A 110 2.18 16.42 10.09
CA GLU A 110 2.99 16.65 11.29
C GLU A 110 2.87 15.49 12.30
N LEU A 111 1.68 14.94 12.47
CA LEU A 111 1.46 13.74 13.30
C LEU A 111 2.17 12.52 12.73
N TRP A 112 2.20 12.37 11.40
CA TRP A 112 2.92 11.29 10.73
C TRP A 112 4.42 11.41 10.99
N ILE A 113 5.00 12.62 10.85
CA ILE A 113 6.41 12.88 11.13
C ILE A 113 6.76 12.59 12.60
N ALA A 114 5.94 13.05 13.55
CA ALA A 114 6.13 12.80 14.96
C ALA A 114 6.06 11.31 15.31
N ARG A 115 5.10 10.58 14.68
CA ARG A 115 4.95 9.14 14.81
C ARG A 115 6.17 8.38 14.29
N ASP A 116 6.66 8.76 13.12
CA ASP A 116 7.76 8.09 12.45
C ASP A 116 9.07 8.24 13.24
N LYS A 117 9.40 9.45 13.71
CA LYS A 117 10.53 9.71 14.61
C LYS A 117 10.49 8.85 15.87
N GLU A 118 9.32 8.70 16.49
CA GLU A 118 9.20 7.88 17.70
C GLU A 118 9.25 6.38 17.38
N ALA A 119 8.76 5.97 16.22
CA ALA A 119 8.83 4.60 15.74
C ALA A 119 10.29 4.16 15.50
N GLU A 120 11.07 5.01 14.86
CA GLU A 120 12.50 4.81 14.63
C GLU A 120 13.25 4.72 15.96
N LYS A 121 13.06 5.70 16.87
CA LYS A 121 13.68 5.71 18.21
C LYS A 121 13.38 4.46 19.03
N LYS A 122 12.16 3.92 18.92
CA LYS A 122 11.73 2.72 19.66
C LYS A 122 11.96 1.42 18.89
N ASN A 123 12.43 1.50 17.66
CA ASN A 123 12.54 0.37 16.71
C ASN A 123 11.22 -0.43 16.66
N ARG A 124 10.10 0.27 16.43
CA ARG A 124 8.76 -0.31 16.35
C ARG A 124 8.03 0.19 15.12
N ALA A 125 7.13 -0.65 14.60
CA ALA A 125 6.28 -0.24 13.49
C ALA A 125 5.46 1.02 13.83
N ALA A 126 5.45 2.02 12.95
CA ALA A 126 4.83 3.33 13.18
C ALA A 126 3.34 3.22 13.58
N LYS A 127 2.58 2.29 12.99
CA LYS A 127 1.17 2.03 13.34
C LYS A 127 0.97 1.47 14.75
N ARG A 128 2.01 0.93 15.39
CA ARG A 128 1.97 0.53 16.80
C ARG A 128 2.25 1.69 17.75
N ILE A 129 2.84 2.78 17.26
CA ILE A 129 3.06 4.02 18.02
C ILE A 129 1.77 4.88 18.02
N LEU A 130 1.23 5.13 16.81
CA LEU A 130 -0.03 5.85 16.61
C LEU A 130 -0.76 5.25 15.41
N PRO A 131 -1.87 4.51 15.63
CA PRO A 131 -2.66 3.92 14.55
C PRO A 131 -3.27 4.97 13.62
N ASP A 132 -3.43 4.62 12.33
CA ASP A 132 -3.91 5.54 11.29
C ASP A 132 -5.31 6.12 11.60
N ASP A 133 -6.21 5.32 12.18
CA ASP A 133 -7.55 5.76 12.56
C ASP A 133 -7.53 6.84 13.65
N LEU A 134 -6.67 6.68 14.67
CA LEU A 134 -6.49 7.68 15.71
C LEU A 134 -5.81 8.93 15.17
N LEU A 135 -4.82 8.78 14.30
CA LEU A 135 -4.13 9.89 13.65
C LEU A 135 -5.13 10.75 12.86
N VAL A 136 -6.00 10.12 12.09
CA VAL A 136 -7.05 10.82 11.31
C VAL A 136 -8.08 11.47 12.22
N GLU A 137 -8.48 10.83 13.31
CA GLU A 137 -9.45 11.40 14.25
C GLU A 137 -8.87 12.62 14.99
N LEU A 138 -7.60 12.57 15.40
CA LEU A 138 -6.88 13.71 15.94
C LEU A 138 -6.83 14.88 14.95
N ALA A 139 -6.53 14.60 13.69
CA ALA A 139 -6.48 15.61 12.64
C ALA A 139 -7.86 16.26 12.35
N LYS A 140 -8.95 15.49 12.43
CA LYS A 140 -10.31 16.02 12.31
C LYS A 140 -10.67 16.97 13.45
N ARG A 141 -10.26 16.65 14.66
CA ARG A 141 -10.52 17.49 15.83
C ARG A 141 -9.67 18.75 15.85
N GLY A 142 -8.42 18.67 15.38
CA GLY A 142 -7.50 19.79 15.20
C GLY A 142 -7.15 20.54 16.49
N THR A 143 -7.34 19.94 17.67
CA THR A 143 -7.08 20.58 18.95
C THR A 143 -5.85 19.99 19.63
N PRO A 144 -4.88 20.82 20.10
CA PRO A 144 -3.73 20.37 20.85
C PRO A 144 -4.05 20.12 22.33
N GLU A 145 -5.29 20.38 22.77
CA GLU A 145 -5.71 20.24 24.16
C GLU A 145 -5.75 18.77 24.58
N ILE A 146 -4.91 18.41 25.53
CA ILE A 146 -4.69 17.02 25.98
C ILE A 146 -5.99 16.37 26.49
N SER A 147 -6.83 17.12 27.20
CA SER A 147 -8.12 16.65 27.70
C SER A 147 -9.04 16.17 26.57
N ARG A 148 -9.09 16.94 25.47
CA ARG A 148 -9.89 16.62 24.28
C ARG A 148 -9.30 15.47 23.46
N MET A 149 -7.97 15.34 23.42
CA MET A 149 -7.33 14.20 22.78
C MET A 149 -7.63 12.90 23.52
N LYS A 150 -7.56 12.91 24.87
CA LYS A 150 -7.89 11.75 25.71
C LYS A 150 -9.35 11.35 25.64
N ALA A 151 -10.26 12.28 25.30
CA ALA A 151 -11.66 11.98 25.06
C ALA A 151 -11.92 11.17 23.75
N ILE A 152 -10.89 10.97 22.92
CA ILE A 152 -10.98 10.10 21.74
C ILE A 152 -11.01 8.65 22.20
N ARG A 153 -12.02 7.91 21.74
CA ARG A 153 -12.16 6.49 22.08
C ARG A 153 -10.89 5.69 21.73
N GLY A 154 -10.32 5.07 22.72
CA GLY A 154 -9.14 4.21 22.58
C GLY A 154 -7.79 4.95 22.59
N PHE A 155 -7.78 6.27 22.74
CA PHE A 155 -6.53 7.05 22.80
C PHE A 155 -5.63 6.59 23.96
N ASP A 156 -6.14 6.58 25.19
CA ASP A 156 -5.36 6.24 26.38
C ASP A 156 -4.83 4.79 26.39
N HIS A 157 -5.51 3.88 25.72
CA HIS A 157 -5.10 2.46 25.64
C HIS A 157 -4.12 2.17 24.49
N ARG A 158 -4.13 2.99 23.45
CA ARG A 158 -3.39 2.72 22.20
C ARG A 158 -2.22 3.66 21.97
N VAL A 159 -2.18 4.78 22.72
CA VAL A 159 -1.13 5.80 22.62
C VAL A 159 -0.32 5.80 23.92
N SER A 160 0.99 5.67 23.81
CA SER A 160 1.86 5.74 24.99
C SER A 160 1.91 7.14 25.60
N LYS A 161 2.06 7.25 26.91
CA LYS A 161 2.14 8.54 27.63
C LYS A 161 3.19 9.49 27.02
N ASN A 162 4.31 8.95 26.56
CA ASN A 162 5.40 9.73 25.95
C ASN A 162 5.05 10.32 24.58
N MET A 163 3.96 9.86 23.94
CA MET A 163 3.48 10.40 22.66
C MET A 163 2.48 11.53 22.81
N VAL A 164 1.91 11.75 23.99
CA VAL A 164 0.86 12.75 24.21
C VAL A 164 1.35 14.16 23.90
N GLU A 165 2.49 14.55 24.48
CA GLU A 165 3.12 15.85 24.24
C GLU A 165 3.60 16.02 22.78
N PRO A 166 4.31 15.05 22.15
CA PRO A 166 4.64 15.13 20.72
C PRO A 166 3.41 15.29 19.81
N ILE A 167 2.29 14.63 20.12
CA ILE A 167 1.04 14.76 19.37
C ILE A 167 0.47 16.17 19.54
N ALA A 168 0.39 16.69 20.76
CA ALA A 168 -0.11 18.03 21.03
C ALA A 168 0.73 19.10 20.30
N LYS A 169 2.05 18.98 20.37
CA LYS A 169 2.99 19.85 19.67
C LYS A 169 2.81 19.80 18.15
N ALA A 170 2.71 18.62 17.56
CA ALA A 170 2.51 18.45 16.13
C ALA A 170 1.20 19.09 15.64
N ILE A 171 0.12 18.98 16.43
CA ILE A 171 -1.16 19.64 16.11
C ILE A 171 -1.02 21.16 16.20
N ASP A 172 -0.34 21.67 17.23
CA ASP A 172 -0.13 23.11 17.40
C ASP A 172 0.71 23.69 16.27
N GLU A 173 1.85 23.06 15.94
CA GLU A 173 2.69 23.46 14.81
C GLU A 173 1.91 23.48 13.49
N ALA A 174 1.09 22.46 13.22
CA ALA A 174 0.24 22.43 12.03
C ALA A 174 -0.82 23.53 12.02
N ASN A 175 -1.36 23.92 13.18
CA ASN A 175 -2.33 24.98 13.30
C ASN A 175 -1.74 26.38 13.05
N GLN A 176 -0.45 26.55 13.33
CA GLN A 176 0.28 27.81 13.12
C GLN A 176 0.73 28.01 11.65
N LEU A 177 0.67 26.97 10.81
CA LEU A 177 1.03 27.09 9.40
C LEU A 177 0.11 28.10 8.68
N SER A 178 0.67 28.83 7.72
CA SER A 178 -0.15 29.64 6.81
C SER A 178 -1.00 28.73 5.89
N ASP A 179 -2.10 29.24 5.38
CA ASP A 179 -2.94 28.47 4.45
C ASP A 179 -2.20 28.12 3.15
N ARG A 180 -1.15 28.86 2.78
CA ARG A 180 -0.32 28.58 1.61
C ARG A 180 0.55 27.35 1.84
N ASP A 181 1.04 27.15 3.07
CA ASP A 181 1.93 26.05 3.46
C ASP A 181 1.18 24.75 3.77
N CYS A 182 -0.15 24.83 3.90
CA CYS A 182 -0.98 23.65 4.06
C CYS A 182 -1.02 22.81 2.78
N PRO A 183 -0.95 21.47 2.86
CA PRO A 183 -1.04 20.58 1.72
C PRO A 183 -2.30 20.86 0.88
N LYS A 184 -2.18 20.74 -0.43
CA LYS A 184 -3.35 20.80 -1.31
C LYS A 184 -4.26 19.60 -1.02
N ARG A 185 -5.57 19.79 -1.17
CA ARG A 185 -6.50 18.66 -1.09
C ARG A 185 -6.10 17.60 -2.11
N MET A 186 -6.12 16.36 -1.67
CA MET A 186 -5.95 15.25 -2.60
C MET A 186 -7.07 15.33 -3.67
N PRO A 187 -6.72 15.21 -4.95
CA PRO A 187 -7.75 15.18 -5.98
C PRO A 187 -8.71 14.03 -5.65
N ARG A 188 -9.97 14.35 -5.47
CA ARG A 188 -11.00 13.31 -5.44
C ARG A 188 -10.98 12.68 -6.82
N GLY A 189 -10.61 11.42 -6.91
CA GLY A 189 -10.85 10.68 -8.14
C GLY A 189 -12.32 10.92 -8.51
N LYS A 190 -12.56 11.61 -9.63
CA LYS A 190 -13.91 11.74 -10.15
C LYS A 190 -14.38 10.32 -10.38
N THR A 191 -15.29 9.84 -9.55
CA THR A 191 -16.00 8.58 -9.80
C THR A 191 -16.79 8.80 -11.06
N MET A 192 -16.18 8.43 -12.18
CA MET A 192 -16.84 8.52 -13.46
C MET A 192 -17.90 7.45 -13.50
N ASN A 193 -19.14 7.91 -13.61
CA ASN A 193 -20.29 7.01 -13.68
C ASN A 193 -20.39 6.40 -15.09
N LEU A 194 -19.39 5.58 -15.43
CA LEU A 194 -19.43 4.77 -16.66
C LEU A 194 -20.26 3.49 -16.47
N GLY A 195 -20.90 3.33 -15.31
CA GLY A 195 -21.92 2.33 -15.02
C GLY A 195 -21.71 0.98 -15.74
N LEU A 196 -22.69 0.63 -16.58
CA LEU A 196 -22.69 -0.60 -17.36
C LEU A 196 -21.52 -0.70 -18.36
N LEU A 197 -21.12 0.40 -18.99
CA LEU A 197 -20.00 0.40 -19.93
C LEU A 197 -18.68 0.01 -19.24
N GLY A 198 -18.41 0.55 -18.06
CA GLY A 198 -17.21 0.18 -17.29
C GLY A 198 -17.21 -1.28 -16.87
N GLN A 199 -18.38 -1.83 -16.50
CA GLN A 199 -18.51 -3.26 -16.19
C GLN A 199 -18.30 -4.14 -17.41
N PHE A 200 -18.92 -3.78 -18.53
CA PHE A 200 -18.78 -4.49 -19.80
C PHE A 200 -17.31 -4.55 -20.24
N LEU A 201 -16.62 -3.41 -20.26
CA LEU A 201 -15.21 -3.33 -20.65
C LEU A 201 -14.29 -4.12 -19.70
N THR A 202 -14.56 -4.07 -18.39
CA THR A 202 -13.80 -4.87 -17.42
C THR A 202 -14.00 -6.37 -17.65
N THR A 203 -15.23 -6.79 -17.97
CA THR A 203 -15.52 -8.19 -18.28
C THR A 203 -14.90 -8.62 -19.60
N ALA A 204 -14.95 -7.78 -20.63
CA ALA A 204 -14.30 -8.02 -21.92
C ALA A 204 -12.78 -8.17 -21.75
N LEU A 205 -12.14 -7.26 -20.99
CA LEU A 205 -10.72 -7.37 -20.65
C LEU A 205 -10.40 -8.70 -19.96
N ALA A 206 -11.21 -9.11 -18.97
CA ALA A 206 -11.01 -10.37 -18.27
C ALA A 206 -11.09 -11.58 -19.20
N VAL A 207 -12.00 -11.57 -20.19
CA VAL A 207 -12.10 -12.62 -21.23
C VAL A 207 -10.85 -12.67 -22.09
N VAL A 208 -10.39 -11.53 -22.62
CA VAL A 208 -9.15 -11.44 -23.41
C VAL A 208 -7.95 -11.89 -22.60
N CYS A 209 -7.81 -11.43 -21.37
CA CYS A 209 -6.72 -11.85 -20.48
C CYS A 209 -6.73 -13.36 -20.22
N LYS A 210 -7.92 -13.96 -20.08
CA LYS A 210 -8.05 -15.41 -19.88
C LYS A 210 -7.60 -16.17 -21.14
N THR A 211 -8.00 -15.73 -22.33
CA THR A 211 -7.58 -16.32 -23.61
C THR A 211 -6.07 -16.25 -23.76
N GLU A 212 -5.48 -15.13 -23.41
CA GLU A 212 -4.03 -14.90 -23.46
C GLU A 212 -3.27 -15.50 -22.26
N SER A 213 -3.93 -16.14 -21.31
CA SER A 213 -3.30 -16.65 -20.09
C SER A 213 -2.54 -15.56 -19.32
N ILE A 214 -3.15 -14.38 -19.16
CA ILE A 214 -2.64 -13.24 -18.36
C ILE A 214 -3.61 -13.00 -17.22
N ALA A 215 -3.11 -12.72 -16.03
CA ALA A 215 -3.97 -12.29 -14.92
C ALA A 215 -4.49 -10.85 -15.19
N PRO A 216 -5.81 -10.59 -15.20
CA PRO A 216 -6.36 -9.27 -15.56
C PRO A 216 -5.77 -8.11 -14.72
N ASN A 217 -5.51 -8.35 -13.44
CA ASN A 217 -4.96 -7.34 -12.53
C ASN A 217 -3.52 -6.90 -12.87
N ILE A 218 -2.81 -7.61 -13.74
CA ILE A 218 -1.50 -7.18 -14.25
C ILE A 218 -1.70 -6.16 -15.38
N VAL A 219 -2.75 -6.32 -16.17
CA VAL A 219 -3.05 -5.41 -17.28
C VAL A 219 -3.68 -4.11 -16.78
N GLY A 220 -4.60 -4.20 -15.83
CA GLY A 220 -5.21 -3.02 -15.23
C GLY A 220 -6.35 -3.35 -14.27
N THR A 221 -6.64 -2.41 -13.39
CA THR A 221 -7.78 -2.50 -12.47
C THR A 221 -9.07 -2.04 -13.16
N SER A 222 -10.22 -2.33 -12.58
CA SER A 222 -11.51 -1.78 -13.04
C SER A 222 -11.52 -0.24 -13.10
N GLN A 223 -10.71 0.41 -12.26
CA GLN A 223 -10.59 1.87 -12.28
C GLN A 223 -9.77 2.34 -13.48
N ASP A 224 -8.68 1.65 -13.82
CA ASP A 224 -7.84 1.97 -14.97
C ASP A 224 -8.64 1.82 -16.26
N VAL A 225 -9.42 0.74 -16.41
CA VAL A 225 -10.34 0.53 -17.55
C VAL A 225 -11.35 1.67 -17.67
N ARG A 226 -11.93 2.13 -16.55
CA ARG A 226 -12.86 3.27 -16.58
C ARG A 226 -12.16 4.58 -16.94
N THR A 227 -10.97 4.79 -16.44
CA THR A 227 -10.18 5.99 -16.75
C THR A 227 -9.80 6.03 -18.22
N MET A 228 -9.36 4.90 -18.80
CA MET A 228 -9.08 4.75 -20.22
C MET A 228 -10.33 5.02 -21.06
N ALA A 229 -11.46 4.40 -20.72
CA ALA A 229 -12.71 4.60 -21.44
C ALA A 229 -13.18 6.07 -21.39
N ALA A 230 -13.10 6.71 -20.24
CA ALA A 230 -13.48 8.12 -20.10
C ALA A 230 -12.56 9.06 -20.89
N TRP A 231 -11.26 8.80 -20.89
CA TRP A 231 -10.32 9.54 -21.72
C TRP A 231 -10.66 9.37 -23.21
N ARG A 232 -10.90 8.15 -23.65
CA ARG A 232 -11.25 7.85 -25.05
C ARG A 232 -12.56 8.50 -25.48
N LEU A 233 -13.52 8.65 -24.57
CA LEU A 233 -14.80 9.33 -24.80
C LEU A 233 -14.74 10.86 -24.66
N GLY A 234 -13.56 11.44 -24.40
CA GLY A 234 -13.41 12.88 -24.20
C GLY A 234 -14.03 13.42 -22.90
N MET A 235 -14.34 12.53 -21.94
CA MET A 235 -14.94 12.92 -20.65
C MET A 235 -13.90 13.46 -19.66
N ILE A 236 -12.62 13.20 -19.89
CA ILE A 236 -11.48 13.72 -19.13
C ILE A 236 -10.37 14.10 -20.11
N GLU A 237 -9.66 15.18 -19.74
CA GLU A 237 -8.45 15.60 -20.41
C GLU A 237 -7.25 15.12 -19.60
N LEU A 238 -6.36 14.38 -20.25
CA LEU A 238 -5.06 13.97 -19.72
C LEU A 238 -4.01 14.37 -20.74
N SER A 239 -2.83 14.75 -20.25
CA SER A 239 -1.70 15.12 -21.12
C SER A 239 -1.13 13.96 -21.95
N SER A 240 -1.41 12.73 -21.53
CA SER A 240 -1.07 11.49 -22.23
C SER A 240 -2.15 10.43 -22.01
N PRO A 241 -2.25 9.41 -22.87
CA PRO A 241 -3.12 8.27 -22.61
C PRO A 241 -2.84 7.66 -21.25
N PRO A 242 -3.89 7.30 -20.46
CA PRO A 242 -3.66 6.55 -19.23
C PRO A 242 -3.03 5.21 -19.58
N SER A 243 -2.02 4.79 -18.81
CA SER A 243 -1.48 3.42 -18.85
C SER A 243 -2.51 2.45 -18.29
N LEU A 244 -2.70 1.32 -18.96
CA LEU A 244 -3.35 0.14 -18.40
C LEU A 244 -2.30 -0.71 -17.73
#